data_36be217341749f74411426316bb19b69
#
_entry.id   36be217341749f74411426316bb19b69
#
_cell.length_a   1.000
_cell.length_b   1.000
_cell.length_c   1.000
_cell.angle_alpha   90.00
_cell.angle_beta   90.00
_cell.angle_gamma   90.00
#
_symmetry.space_group_name_H-M   'P 1'
#
loop_
_entity.id
_entity.type
_entity.pdbx_description
1 polymer ?
#
loop_
_entity_poly.entity_id
_entity_poly.type
_entity_poly.pdbx_seq_one_letter_code
_entity_poly.pdbx_strand_id
1 'polypeptide(L)'
;RPAEPKLKGGFFVEPSIFADCTPEMRIAREEIFGPVLAVFKWSDEAAMIDQVNAVDYGLTCSIWTNDLNAAHRTAMNVEAGFIWVNEVSKHFIGTPFGGFK
;
A
#
# COMPACT_ATOMS: atom_id res chain seq x y z
N ARG A 1 21.52 6.28 -1.72
CA ARG A 1 22.14 6.54 -0.42
C ARG A 1 22.20 8.04 -0.17
N PRO A 2 22.12 8.50 1.11
CA PRO A 2 22.20 9.92 1.41
C PRO A 2 23.50 10.54 0.90
N ALA A 3 23.41 11.75 0.39
CA ALA A 3 24.58 12.50 -0.08
C ALA A 3 25.48 12.99 1.07
N GLU A 4 24.96 13.04 2.29
CA GLU A 4 25.66 13.57 3.47
C GLU A 4 26.84 12.67 3.88
N PRO A 5 28.09 13.20 3.92
CA PRO A 5 29.29 12.37 4.11
C PRO A 5 29.31 11.57 5.42
N LYS A 6 28.73 12.14 6.50
CA LYS A 6 28.67 11.49 7.82
C LYS A 6 27.77 10.25 7.86
N LEU A 7 26.86 10.10 6.88
CA LEU A 7 25.95 8.96 6.78
C LEU A 7 26.47 7.84 5.86
N LYS A 8 27.60 8.03 5.18
CA LYS A 8 28.12 7.05 4.21
C LYS A 8 28.47 5.69 4.81
N GLY A 9 28.80 5.63 6.08
CA GLY A 9 29.14 4.37 6.77
C GLY A 9 27.93 3.60 7.32
N GLY A 10 26.72 4.13 7.24
CA GLY A 10 25.51 3.52 7.77
C GLY A 10 24.62 2.88 6.70
N PHE A 11 23.59 2.17 7.17
CA PHE A 11 22.58 1.49 6.33
C PHE A 11 21.39 2.43 6.05
N PHE A 12 21.67 3.64 5.60
CA PHE A 12 20.64 4.64 5.30
C PHE A 12 20.19 4.55 3.84
N VAL A 13 18.88 4.63 3.63
CA VAL A 13 18.23 4.73 2.32
C VAL A 13 17.38 5.99 2.31
N GLU A 14 17.48 6.78 1.27
CA GLU A 14 16.60 7.95 1.08
C GLU A 14 15.18 7.50 0.72
N PRO A 15 14.13 8.24 1.15
CA PRO A 15 12.77 8.00 0.66
C PRO A 15 12.75 7.96 -0.87
N SER A 16 12.20 6.87 -1.40
CA SER A 16 12.27 6.58 -2.83
C SER A 16 10.89 6.22 -3.36
N ILE A 17 10.50 6.82 -4.50
CA ILE A 17 9.24 6.54 -5.18
C ILE A 17 9.57 5.91 -6.53
N PHE A 18 9.01 4.72 -6.78
CA PHE A 18 9.06 4.04 -8.07
C PHE A 18 7.70 4.21 -8.76
N ALA A 19 7.66 5.00 -9.82
CA ALA A 19 6.46 5.20 -10.63
C ALA A 19 6.40 4.17 -11.78
N ASP A 20 5.21 4.03 -12.34
CA ASP A 20 4.93 3.13 -13.48
C ASP A 20 5.36 1.67 -13.20
N CYS A 21 5.18 1.21 -11.96
CA CYS A 21 5.43 -0.18 -11.60
C CYS A 21 4.42 -1.11 -12.28
N THR A 22 4.89 -2.34 -12.56
CA THR A 22 4.04 -3.41 -13.07
C THR A 22 3.95 -4.58 -12.07
N PRO A 23 2.89 -5.41 -12.12
CA PRO A 23 2.70 -6.52 -11.18
C PRO A 23 3.82 -7.56 -11.19
N GLU A 24 4.59 -7.66 -12.28
CA GLU A 24 5.69 -8.63 -12.44
C GLU A 24 6.95 -8.21 -11.70
N MET A 25 7.08 -6.92 -11.36
CA MET A 25 8.25 -6.41 -10.65
C MET A 25 8.30 -6.95 -9.23
N ARG A 26 9.50 -7.27 -8.73
CA ARG A 26 9.71 -7.71 -7.34
C ARG A 26 9.18 -6.70 -6.34
N ILE A 27 9.38 -5.41 -6.58
CA ILE A 27 8.91 -4.31 -5.73
C ILE A 27 7.38 -4.25 -5.60
N ALA A 28 6.64 -4.88 -6.53
CA ALA A 28 5.20 -5.00 -6.51
C ALA A 28 4.68 -6.13 -5.61
N ARG A 29 5.53 -7.11 -5.31
CA ARG A 29 5.14 -8.37 -4.65
C ARG A 29 5.83 -8.61 -3.32
N GLU A 30 7.01 -8.01 -3.11
CA GLU A 30 7.78 -8.21 -1.89
C GLU A 30 7.64 -7.01 -0.95
N GLU A 31 7.48 -7.28 0.34
CA GLU A 31 7.50 -6.25 1.36
C GLU A 31 8.94 -5.78 1.59
N ILE A 32 9.24 -4.52 1.27
CA ILE A 32 10.61 -3.98 1.36
C ILE A 32 10.98 -3.60 2.79
N PHE A 33 9.99 -3.25 3.61
CA PHE A 33 10.16 -2.79 4.99
C PHE A 33 11.14 -1.60 5.12
N GLY A 34 10.98 -0.60 4.25
CA GLY A 34 11.83 0.57 4.16
C GLY A 34 11.11 1.78 3.57
N PRO A 35 11.76 2.93 3.44
CA PRO A 35 11.17 4.18 2.95
C PRO A 35 10.99 4.16 1.42
N VAL A 36 10.25 3.19 0.91
CA VAL A 36 10.07 2.94 -0.52
C VAL A 36 8.59 2.83 -0.83
N LEU A 37 8.15 3.52 -1.89
CA LEU A 37 6.79 3.48 -2.41
C LEU A 37 6.80 3.02 -3.86
N ALA A 38 6.02 1.98 -4.18
CA ALA A 38 5.72 1.54 -5.53
C ALA A 38 4.37 2.11 -5.97
N VAL A 39 4.31 2.76 -7.13
CA VAL A 39 3.11 3.44 -7.65
C VAL A 39 2.69 2.78 -8.95
N PHE A 40 1.41 2.41 -9.01
CA PHE A 40 0.75 1.79 -10.16
C PHE A 40 -0.34 2.72 -10.69
N LYS A 41 -0.44 2.81 -12.00
CA LYS A 41 -1.58 3.45 -12.66
C LYS A 41 -2.65 2.40 -12.97
N TRP A 42 -3.90 2.76 -12.81
CA TRP A 42 -5.02 1.92 -13.18
C TRP A 42 -6.13 2.73 -13.86
N SER A 43 -6.95 2.08 -14.65
CA SER A 43 -8.11 2.68 -15.34
C SER A 43 -9.35 1.79 -15.26
N ASP A 44 -9.19 0.52 -14.86
CA ASP A 44 -10.26 -0.42 -14.63
C ASP A 44 -10.28 -0.85 -13.16
N GLU A 45 -11.40 -0.63 -12.47
CA GLU A 45 -11.53 -0.88 -11.04
C GLU A 45 -11.44 -2.38 -10.70
N ALA A 46 -12.01 -3.26 -11.51
CA ALA A 46 -11.98 -4.69 -11.26
C ALA A 46 -10.54 -5.23 -11.39
N ALA A 47 -9.84 -4.85 -12.45
CA ALA A 47 -8.44 -5.22 -12.62
C ALA A 47 -7.53 -4.65 -11.52
N MET A 48 -7.82 -3.46 -11.01
CA MET A 48 -7.10 -2.86 -9.88
C MET A 48 -7.33 -3.69 -8.60
N ILE A 49 -8.56 -4.08 -8.30
CA ILE A 49 -8.89 -4.92 -7.13
C ILE A 49 -8.19 -6.28 -7.24
N ASP A 50 -8.23 -6.91 -8.39
CA ASP A 50 -7.54 -8.19 -8.64
C ASP A 50 -6.03 -8.05 -8.40
N GLN A 51 -5.43 -6.96 -8.87
CA GLN A 51 -4.00 -6.68 -8.65
C GLN A 51 -3.68 -6.44 -7.17
N VAL A 52 -4.50 -5.69 -6.45
CA VAL A 52 -4.31 -5.44 -5.01
C VAL A 52 -4.42 -6.75 -4.22
N ASN A 53 -5.33 -7.63 -4.61
CA ASN A 53 -5.55 -8.91 -3.93
C ASN A 53 -4.54 -10.01 -4.33
N ALA A 54 -3.76 -9.81 -5.39
CA ALA A 54 -2.79 -10.79 -5.88
C ALA A 54 -1.52 -10.94 -5.03
N VAL A 55 -1.31 -10.06 -4.05
CA VAL A 55 -0.16 -10.14 -3.13
C VAL A 55 -0.49 -10.96 -1.89
N ASP A 56 0.54 -11.55 -1.27
CA ASP A 56 0.40 -12.39 -0.05
C ASP A 56 0.13 -11.57 1.23
N TYR A 57 0.07 -10.25 1.13
CA TYR A 57 -0.12 -9.31 2.24
C TYR A 57 -1.54 -8.74 2.21
N GLY A 58 -2.10 -8.49 3.39
CA GLY A 58 -3.44 -7.94 3.51
C GLY A 58 -3.71 -7.36 4.90
N LEU A 59 -2.74 -6.62 5.47
CA LEU A 59 -2.91 -6.02 6.79
C LEU A 59 -3.83 -4.81 6.74
N THR A 60 -3.52 -3.84 5.89
CA THR A 60 -4.26 -2.58 5.81
C THR A 60 -4.43 -2.08 4.39
N CYS A 61 -5.50 -1.29 4.19
CA CYS A 61 -5.72 -0.54 2.95
C CYS A 61 -6.29 0.85 3.27
N SER A 62 -5.88 1.85 2.51
CA SER A 62 -6.48 3.20 2.54
C SER A 62 -7.11 3.52 1.19
N ILE A 63 -8.38 3.90 1.19
CA ILE A 63 -9.15 4.25 0.00
C ILE A 63 -9.41 5.75 0.02
N TRP A 64 -9.01 6.46 -1.02
CA TRP A 64 -9.21 7.90 -1.16
C TRP A 64 -10.16 8.20 -2.30
N THR A 65 -11.36 8.65 -2.00
CA THR A 65 -12.40 8.95 -3.00
C THR A 65 -13.46 9.89 -2.45
N ASN A 66 -14.10 10.66 -3.33
CA ASN A 66 -15.29 11.46 -3.03
C ASN A 66 -16.61 10.71 -3.34
N ASP A 67 -16.53 9.52 -3.95
CA ASP A 67 -17.68 8.67 -4.25
C ASP A 67 -17.87 7.63 -3.13
N LEU A 68 -18.94 7.79 -2.35
CA LEU A 68 -19.28 6.89 -1.25
C LEU A 68 -19.54 5.45 -1.73
N ASN A 69 -20.19 5.29 -2.89
CA ASN A 69 -20.44 3.96 -3.44
C ASN A 69 -19.14 3.26 -3.86
N ALA A 70 -18.22 4.00 -4.48
CA ALA A 70 -16.88 3.48 -4.81
C ALA A 70 -16.12 3.10 -3.53
N ALA A 71 -16.16 3.95 -2.48
CA ALA A 71 -15.51 3.65 -1.21
C ALA A 71 -15.98 2.31 -0.62
N HIS A 72 -17.30 2.12 -0.48
CA HIS A 72 -17.86 0.89 0.06
C HIS A 72 -17.63 -0.31 -0.84
N ARG A 73 -17.81 -0.17 -2.15
CA ARG A 73 -17.59 -1.26 -3.11
C ARG A 73 -16.14 -1.74 -3.06
N THR A 74 -15.17 -0.83 -3.09
CA THR A 74 -13.76 -1.18 -3.00
C THR A 74 -13.44 -1.81 -1.64
N ALA A 75 -13.92 -1.24 -0.54
CA ALA A 75 -13.69 -1.78 0.80
C ALA A 75 -14.22 -3.20 0.99
N MET A 76 -15.33 -3.57 0.34
CA MET A 76 -15.89 -4.92 0.41
C MET A 76 -15.17 -5.95 -0.45
N ASN A 77 -14.36 -5.52 -1.41
CA ASN A 77 -13.69 -6.39 -2.36
C ASN A 77 -12.17 -6.49 -2.16
N VAL A 78 -11.56 -5.56 -1.42
CA VAL A 78 -10.12 -5.62 -1.09
C VAL A 78 -9.89 -6.57 0.08
N GLU A 79 -8.94 -7.48 -0.07
CA GLU A 79 -8.54 -8.47 0.95
C GLU A 79 -7.55 -7.85 1.95
N ALA A 80 -8.05 -6.91 2.76
CA ALA A 80 -7.29 -6.28 3.84
C ALA A 80 -8.07 -6.33 5.16
N GLY A 81 -7.37 -6.60 6.24
CA GLY A 81 -7.99 -6.77 7.56
C GLY A 81 -8.45 -5.47 8.21
N PHE A 82 -7.85 -4.33 7.83
CA PHE A 82 -8.27 -3.02 8.30
C PHE A 82 -8.27 -2.01 7.16
N ILE A 83 -9.41 -1.33 6.94
CA ILE A 83 -9.59 -0.41 5.82
C ILE A 83 -9.97 0.97 6.33
N TRP A 84 -9.26 2.00 5.85
CA TRP A 84 -9.62 3.39 6.05
C TRP A 84 -10.23 3.97 4.77
N VAL A 85 -11.17 4.88 4.95
CA VAL A 85 -11.70 5.71 3.86
C VAL A 85 -11.33 7.17 4.13
N ASN A 86 -10.60 7.79 3.22
CA ASN A 86 -10.09 9.16 3.32
C ASN A 86 -9.27 9.43 4.60
N GLU A 87 -8.61 8.40 5.10
CA GLU A 87 -7.79 8.42 6.31
C GLU A 87 -6.67 7.38 6.19
N VAL A 88 -5.66 7.46 7.06
CA VAL A 88 -4.57 6.50 7.17
C VAL A 88 -4.01 6.48 8.60
N SER A 89 -3.56 5.32 9.04
CA SER A 89 -2.81 5.11 10.30
C SER A 89 -3.53 5.48 11.60
N LYS A 90 -4.83 5.76 11.59
CA LYS A 90 -5.62 5.91 12.81
C LYS A 90 -6.16 4.56 13.28
N HIS A 91 -5.79 4.18 14.48
CA HIS A 91 -6.30 2.97 15.15
C HIS A 91 -7.18 3.37 16.33
N PHE A 92 -8.31 2.69 16.48
CA PHE A 92 -9.21 2.88 17.59
C PHE A 92 -9.01 1.75 18.61
N ILE A 93 -8.90 2.11 19.90
CA ILE A 93 -8.75 1.13 20.97
C ILE A 93 -10.01 0.24 21.00
N GLY A 94 -9.78 -1.09 20.98
CA GLY A 94 -10.86 -2.07 20.98
C GLY A 94 -11.34 -2.53 19.60
N THR A 95 -10.83 -1.93 18.50
CA THR A 95 -11.08 -2.45 17.15
C THR A 95 -10.12 -3.62 16.85
N PRO A 96 -10.60 -4.72 16.25
CA PRO A 96 -9.71 -5.78 15.77
C PRO A 96 -8.72 -5.22 14.74
N PHE A 97 -7.46 -5.61 14.87
CA PHE A 97 -6.41 -5.24 13.93
C PHE A 97 -5.56 -6.47 13.61
N GLY A 98 -5.58 -6.90 12.35
CA GLY A 98 -4.86 -8.08 11.89
C GLY A 98 -4.98 -8.25 10.38
N GLY A 99 -4.16 -9.13 9.82
CA GLY A 99 -4.16 -9.42 8.40
C GLY A 99 -5.40 -10.21 7.95
N PHE A 100 -5.75 -10.06 6.69
CA PHE A 100 -6.82 -10.82 6.04
C PHE A 100 -6.30 -12.20 5.56
N LYS A 101 -5.02 -12.25 5.15
CA LYS A 101 -4.34 -13.45 4.62
C LYS A 101 -3.31 -13.99 5.59
#